data_dc38c56e344b6ce7ef28f051263ff0ee
#
_entry.id   dc38c56e344b6ce7ef28f051263ff0ee
#
_cell.length_a   1.000
_cell.length_b   1.000
_cell.length_c   1.000
_cell.angle_alpha   90.00
_cell.angle_beta   90.00
_cell.angle_gamma   90.00
#
_symmetry.space_group_name_H-M   'P 1'
#
loop_
_entity.id
_entity.type
_entity.pdbx_description
1 polymer ?
#
loop_
_entity_poly.entity_id
_entity_poly.type
_entity_poly.pdbx_seq_one_letter_code
_entity_poly.pdbx_strand_id
1 'polypeptide(L)'
;WSSDVCSSDLAANGTAIEKSNRISEVLLAIVRPGPLLFGKVIGISVTGLLTFADGGIPIVVALAVGSDLPPGIGGALAGGAIWFVLGMVLFLTLAGSLGSLAERQEEAGVVVAPLTFLLVGTFIAAQSAADTTFGIVLALVPLTSPLVMPARIAEGVATVPEMAASALLLVAAIALVARFGAVVYGRAIVRTGRRLKLKDVLRSTPA
;
A
#
# COMPACT_ATOMS: atom_id res chain seq x y z
N TRP A 1 10.31 4.03 -5.61
CA TRP A 1 9.07 4.14 -6.36
C TRP A 1 8.68 2.82 -7.06
N SER A 2 9.62 2.08 -7.64
CA SER A 2 9.35 0.76 -8.24
C SER A 2 9.00 -0.31 -7.21
N SER A 3 9.46 -0.17 -5.97
CA SER A 3 9.25 -1.17 -4.92
C SER A 3 7.81 -1.27 -4.44
N ASP A 4 7.07 -0.16 -4.36
CA ASP A 4 5.67 -0.20 -3.89
C ASP A 4 4.74 -0.81 -4.94
N VAL A 5 4.97 -0.49 -6.22
CA VAL A 5 4.24 -1.09 -7.34
C VAL A 5 4.55 -2.59 -7.41
N CYS A 6 5.83 -2.97 -7.33
CA CYS A 6 6.26 -4.37 -7.33
C CYS A 6 5.69 -5.14 -6.13
N SER A 7 5.66 -4.55 -4.94
CA SER A 7 5.10 -5.18 -3.74
C SER A 7 3.59 -5.36 -3.83
N SER A 8 2.87 -4.39 -4.42
CA SER A 8 1.43 -4.50 -4.65
C SER A 8 1.10 -5.61 -5.64
N ASP A 9 1.90 -5.74 -6.71
CA ASP A 9 1.76 -6.82 -7.69
C ASP A 9 2.07 -8.19 -7.06
N LEU A 10 3.09 -8.28 -6.21
CA LEU A 10 3.41 -9.50 -5.47
C LEU A 10 2.27 -9.92 -4.54
N ALA A 11 1.63 -8.98 -3.84
CA ALA A 11 0.50 -9.27 -2.97
C ALA A 11 -0.71 -9.78 -3.76
N ALA A 12 -1.04 -9.13 -4.88
CA ALA A 12 -2.15 -9.50 -5.74
C ALA A 12 -1.91 -10.85 -6.43
N ASN A 13 -0.73 -11.02 -7.05
CA ASN A 13 -0.34 -12.25 -7.75
C ASN A 13 -0.25 -13.44 -6.78
N GLY A 14 0.37 -13.26 -5.62
CA GLY A 14 0.44 -14.31 -4.61
C GLY A 14 -0.94 -14.77 -4.15
N THR A 15 -1.91 -13.85 -4.02
CA THR A 15 -3.28 -14.20 -3.65
C THR A 15 -4.00 -14.96 -4.76
N ALA A 16 -3.79 -14.56 -6.02
CA ALA A 16 -4.39 -15.23 -7.17
C ALA A 16 -3.81 -16.64 -7.39
N ILE A 17 -2.49 -16.82 -7.20
CA ILE A 17 -1.82 -18.14 -7.27
C ILE A 17 -2.37 -19.09 -6.20
N GLU A 18 -2.49 -18.65 -4.96
CA GLU A 18 -3.03 -19.46 -3.87
C GLU A 18 -4.46 -19.92 -4.16
N LYS A 19 -5.27 -19.03 -4.74
CA LYS A 19 -6.64 -19.34 -5.13
C LYS A 19 -6.69 -20.35 -6.29
N SER A 20 -5.86 -20.16 -7.31
CA SER A 20 -5.82 -21.06 -8.49
C SER A 20 -5.35 -22.47 -8.15
N ASN A 21 -4.47 -22.63 -7.17
CA ASN A 21 -3.93 -23.92 -6.73
C ASN A 21 -4.75 -24.58 -5.61
N ARG A 22 -5.92 -24.03 -5.23
CA ARG A 22 -6.77 -24.52 -4.12
C ARG A 22 -6.07 -24.60 -2.75
N ILE A 23 -4.88 -24.05 -2.62
CA ILE A 23 -4.14 -23.99 -1.36
C ILE A 23 -4.92 -23.16 -0.33
N SER A 24 -5.60 -22.11 -0.79
CA SER A 24 -6.44 -21.26 0.02
C SER A 24 -7.60 -22.00 0.69
N GLU A 25 -8.18 -23.01 0.03
CA GLU A 25 -9.29 -23.82 0.62
C GLU A 25 -8.80 -24.61 1.83
N VAL A 26 -7.59 -25.19 1.72
CA VAL A 26 -6.96 -25.95 2.82
C VAL A 26 -6.55 -25.01 3.96
N LEU A 27 -5.98 -23.86 3.64
CA LEU A 27 -5.58 -22.86 4.64
C LEU A 27 -6.76 -22.30 5.41
N LEU A 28 -7.88 -21.99 4.74
CA LEU A 28 -9.09 -21.46 5.37
C LEU A 28 -9.86 -22.50 6.19
N ALA A 29 -9.60 -23.79 6.00
CA ALA A 29 -10.11 -24.82 6.88
C ALA A 29 -9.46 -24.77 8.28
N ILE A 30 -8.26 -24.18 8.38
CA ILE A 30 -7.44 -24.15 9.61
C ILE A 30 -7.35 -22.73 10.17
N VAL A 31 -7.25 -21.70 9.32
CA VAL A 31 -6.98 -20.30 9.72
C VAL A 31 -8.08 -19.37 9.22
N ARG A 32 -8.46 -18.40 10.06
CA ARG A 32 -9.42 -17.35 9.66
C ARG A 32 -8.86 -16.46 8.53
N PRO A 33 -9.71 -15.93 7.62
CA PRO A 33 -9.26 -15.16 6.47
C PRO A 33 -8.50 -13.86 6.82
N GLY A 34 -8.86 -13.21 7.94
CA GLY A 34 -8.19 -11.99 8.38
C GLY A 34 -6.69 -12.20 8.69
N PRO A 35 -6.33 -13.11 9.62
CA PRO A 35 -4.94 -13.44 9.91
C PRO A 35 -4.12 -13.86 8.68
N LEU A 36 -4.73 -14.55 7.71
CA LEU A 36 -4.07 -14.94 6.46
C LEU A 36 -3.67 -13.71 5.61
N LEU A 37 -4.60 -12.77 5.40
CA LEU A 37 -4.32 -11.54 4.69
C LEU A 37 -3.23 -10.71 5.40
N PHE A 38 -3.36 -10.55 6.73
CA PHE A 38 -2.38 -9.80 7.51
C PHE A 38 -0.99 -10.43 7.52
N GLY A 39 -0.90 -11.76 7.63
CA GLY A 39 0.37 -12.47 7.54
C GLY A 39 1.08 -12.22 6.20
N LYS A 40 0.33 -12.23 5.10
CA LYS A 40 0.85 -11.90 3.77
C LYS A 40 1.29 -10.43 3.68
N VAL A 41 0.47 -9.49 4.16
CA VAL A 41 0.81 -8.07 4.19
C VAL A 41 2.10 -7.85 4.98
N ILE A 42 2.24 -8.43 6.16
CA ILE A 42 3.45 -8.31 6.99
C ILE A 42 4.66 -8.89 6.26
N GLY A 43 4.56 -10.10 5.71
CA GLY A 43 5.67 -10.76 5.01
C GLY A 43 6.18 -9.93 3.83
N ILE A 44 5.29 -9.42 2.99
CA ILE A 44 5.67 -8.57 1.86
C ILE A 44 6.18 -7.20 2.33
N SER A 45 5.61 -6.65 3.41
CA SER A 45 6.07 -5.38 3.99
C SER A 45 7.53 -5.47 4.48
N VAL A 46 7.93 -6.59 5.06
CA VAL A 46 9.33 -6.79 5.48
C VAL A 46 10.28 -6.74 4.27
N THR A 47 9.93 -7.43 3.18
CA THR A 47 10.71 -7.37 1.94
C THR A 47 10.79 -5.96 1.37
N GLY A 48 9.68 -5.24 1.34
CA GLY A 48 9.64 -3.86 0.86
C GLY A 48 10.43 -2.90 1.74
N LEU A 49 10.40 -3.08 3.07
CA LEU A 49 11.24 -2.30 3.99
C LEU A 49 12.72 -2.53 3.76
N LEU A 50 13.12 -3.77 3.49
CA LEU A 50 14.51 -4.09 3.13
C LEU A 50 14.92 -3.39 1.83
N THR A 51 14.05 -3.40 0.81
CA THR A 51 14.29 -2.70 -0.45
C THR A 51 14.37 -1.17 -0.25
N PHE A 52 13.51 -0.61 0.61
CA PHE A 52 13.56 0.80 0.95
C PHE A 52 14.87 1.17 1.69
N ALA A 53 15.29 0.33 2.64
CA ALA A 53 16.53 0.51 3.37
C ALA A 53 17.75 0.44 2.43
N ASP A 54 17.74 -0.50 1.48
CA ASP A 54 18.78 -0.62 0.44
C ASP A 54 18.89 0.66 -0.40
N GLY A 55 17.77 1.24 -0.82
CA GLY A 55 17.71 2.53 -1.52
C GLY A 55 18.25 3.71 -0.70
N GLY A 56 18.27 3.60 0.63
CA GLY A 56 18.88 4.58 1.55
C GLY A 56 20.39 4.48 1.67
N ILE A 57 21.02 3.38 1.26
CA ILE A 57 22.46 3.16 1.37
C ILE A 57 23.30 4.28 0.71
N PRO A 58 22.99 4.74 -0.53
CA PRO A 58 23.75 5.84 -1.15
C PRO A 58 23.76 7.12 -0.32
N ILE A 59 22.64 7.41 0.37
CA ILE A 59 22.52 8.59 1.23
C ILE A 59 23.41 8.44 2.48
N VAL A 60 23.40 7.25 3.09
CA VAL A 60 24.25 6.94 4.26
C VAL A 60 25.73 7.01 3.87
N VAL A 61 26.08 6.49 2.69
CA VAL A 61 27.46 6.58 2.16
C VAL A 61 27.86 8.03 1.92
N ALA A 62 27.00 8.84 1.30
CA ALA A 62 27.27 10.27 1.09
C ALA A 62 27.51 11.03 2.40
N LEU A 63 26.74 10.73 3.45
CA LEU A 63 26.96 11.25 4.80
C LEU A 63 28.31 10.81 5.37
N ALA A 64 28.66 9.55 5.22
CA ALA A 64 29.90 8.98 5.76
C ALA A 64 31.17 9.55 5.09
N VAL A 65 31.11 9.92 3.80
CA VAL A 65 32.23 10.54 3.08
C VAL A 65 32.28 12.07 3.23
N GLY A 66 31.44 12.65 4.09
CA GLY A 66 31.45 14.07 4.39
C GLY A 66 30.87 14.96 3.30
N SER A 67 29.99 14.44 2.47
CA SER A 67 29.28 15.24 1.46
C SER A 67 28.32 16.22 2.13
N ASP A 68 28.27 17.47 1.65
CA ASP A 68 27.30 18.46 2.09
C ASP A 68 25.90 18.05 1.59
N LEU A 69 25.09 17.51 2.48
CA LEU A 69 23.71 17.19 2.18
C LEU A 69 22.80 18.41 2.40
N PRO A 70 21.74 18.54 1.61
CA PRO A 70 20.77 19.61 1.79
C PRO A 70 20.24 19.66 3.23
N PRO A 71 20.08 20.85 3.84
CA PRO A 71 19.48 21.00 5.15
C PRO A 71 18.06 20.37 5.15
N GLY A 72 17.73 19.67 6.25
CA GLY A 72 16.40 19.03 6.39
C GLY A 72 16.30 17.60 5.87
N ILE A 73 17.33 17.05 5.20
CA ILE A 73 17.28 15.69 4.63
C ILE A 73 16.99 14.61 5.69
N GLY A 74 17.48 14.78 6.92
CA GLY A 74 17.19 13.85 8.02
C GLY A 74 15.71 13.80 8.38
N GLY A 75 15.05 14.96 8.43
CA GLY A 75 13.60 15.07 8.64
C GLY A 75 12.81 14.46 7.47
N ALA A 76 13.24 14.70 6.24
CA ALA A 76 12.65 14.14 5.04
C ALA A 76 12.76 12.61 5.01
N LEU A 77 13.90 12.05 5.39
CA LEU A 77 14.10 10.60 5.48
C LEU A 77 13.25 9.97 6.58
N ALA A 78 13.24 10.55 7.78
CA ALA A 78 12.44 10.04 8.89
C ALA A 78 10.93 10.13 8.60
N GLY A 79 10.47 11.28 8.12
CA GLY A 79 9.09 11.46 7.67
C GLY A 79 8.75 10.52 6.51
N GLY A 80 9.60 10.47 5.48
CA GLY A 80 9.43 9.57 4.34
C GLY A 80 9.29 8.10 4.77
N ALA A 81 10.10 7.64 5.72
CA ALA A 81 10.03 6.27 6.23
C ALA A 81 8.68 5.97 6.90
N ILE A 82 8.16 6.91 7.72
CA ILE A 82 6.86 6.73 8.40
C ILE A 82 5.73 6.58 7.37
N TRP A 83 5.61 7.53 6.44
CA TRP A 83 4.57 7.47 5.41
C TRP A 83 4.75 6.32 4.45
N PHE A 84 5.99 5.92 4.14
CA PHE A 84 6.29 4.74 3.34
C PHE A 84 5.75 3.47 4.01
N VAL A 85 6.03 3.25 5.29
CA VAL A 85 5.54 2.07 6.03
C VAL A 85 4.01 2.05 6.10
N LEU A 86 3.39 3.16 6.45
CA LEU A 86 1.93 3.26 6.54
C LEU A 86 1.28 3.08 5.16
N GLY A 87 1.84 3.70 4.13
CA GLY A 87 1.39 3.55 2.74
C GLY A 87 1.50 2.11 2.26
N MET A 88 2.61 1.46 2.56
CA MET A 88 2.84 0.06 2.23
C MET A 88 1.76 -0.84 2.82
N VAL A 89 1.44 -0.69 4.12
CA VAL A 89 0.37 -1.45 4.78
C VAL A 89 -0.98 -1.18 4.11
N LEU A 90 -1.29 0.08 3.78
CA LEU A 90 -2.53 0.44 3.09
C LEU A 90 -2.63 -0.22 1.71
N PHE A 91 -1.61 -0.02 0.86
CA PHE A 91 -1.63 -0.48 -0.53
C PHE A 91 -1.55 -2.00 -0.64
N LEU A 92 -0.77 -2.68 0.20
CA LEU A 92 -0.72 -4.14 0.22
C LEU A 92 -2.03 -4.76 0.69
N THR A 93 -2.70 -4.15 1.67
CA THR A 93 -4.03 -4.59 2.11
C THR A 93 -5.07 -4.41 1.01
N LEU A 94 -5.05 -3.28 0.30
CA LEU A 94 -5.90 -3.04 -0.87
C LEU A 94 -5.60 -4.02 -2.00
N ALA A 95 -4.34 -4.16 -2.40
CA ALA A 95 -3.92 -5.02 -3.49
C ALA A 95 -4.24 -6.50 -3.20
N GLY A 96 -3.98 -6.97 -1.99
CA GLY A 96 -4.32 -8.34 -1.57
C GLY A 96 -5.82 -8.60 -1.57
N SER A 97 -6.62 -7.62 -1.11
CA SER A 97 -8.08 -7.70 -1.13
C SER A 97 -8.64 -7.69 -2.55
N LEU A 98 -8.14 -6.81 -3.42
CA LEU A 98 -8.54 -6.73 -4.83
C LEU A 98 -8.05 -7.95 -5.61
N GLY A 99 -6.82 -8.41 -5.38
CA GLY A 99 -6.25 -9.59 -6.01
C GLY A 99 -7.04 -10.87 -5.71
N SER A 100 -7.71 -10.93 -4.55
CA SER A 100 -8.60 -12.07 -4.23
C SER A 100 -9.83 -12.17 -5.12
N LEU A 101 -10.20 -11.10 -5.85
CA LEU A 101 -11.29 -11.09 -6.81
C LEU A 101 -10.89 -11.71 -8.16
N ALA A 102 -9.58 -11.79 -8.46
CA ALA A 102 -9.06 -12.43 -9.66
C ALA A 102 -9.17 -13.97 -9.55
N GLU A 103 -9.47 -14.63 -10.65
CA GLU A 103 -9.47 -16.10 -10.71
C GLU A 103 -8.11 -16.65 -11.11
N ARG A 104 -7.42 -15.94 -11.99
CA ARG A 104 -6.13 -16.31 -12.54
C ARG A 104 -5.10 -15.23 -12.24
N GLN A 105 -3.84 -15.64 -12.15
CA GLN A 105 -2.73 -14.73 -11.94
C GLN A 105 -2.68 -13.60 -12.99
N GLU A 106 -2.98 -13.93 -14.25
CA GLU A 106 -3.01 -12.98 -15.38
C GLU A 106 -4.05 -11.86 -15.19
N GLU A 107 -5.12 -12.12 -14.46
CA GLU A 107 -6.18 -11.15 -14.18
C GLU A 107 -5.87 -10.24 -12.99
N ALA A 108 -4.97 -10.65 -12.10
CA ALA A 108 -4.63 -9.89 -10.90
C ALA A 108 -4.08 -8.49 -11.24
N GLY A 109 -3.22 -8.39 -12.25
CA GLY A 109 -2.69 -7.12 -12.75
C GLY A 109 -3.79 -6.17 -13.23
N VAL A 110 -4.79 -6.69 -13.96
CA VAL A 110 -5.91 -5.88 -14.46
C VAL A 110 -6.78 -5.34 -13.31
N VAL A 111 -6.98 -6.16 -12.26
CA VAL A 111 -7.78 -5.77 -11.09
C VAL A 111 -7.07 -4.70 -10.26
N VAL A 112 -5.73 -4.75 -10.20
CA VAL A 112 -4.91 -3.79 -9.43
C VAL A 112 -4.50 -2.57 -10.28
N ALA A 113 -4.60 -2.62 -11.60
CA ALA A 113 -4.20 -1.53 -12.49
C ALA A 113 -4.74 -0.13 -12.09
N PRO A 114 -6.02 0.04 -11.68
CA PRO A 114 -6.50 1.36 -11.24
C PRO A 114 -5.72 1.92 -10.05
N LEU A 115 -5.27 1.06 -9.13
CA LEU A 115 -4.45 1.45 -7.98
C LEU A 115 -3.05 1.91 -8.45
N THR A 116 -2.47 1.21 -9.40
CA THR A 116 -1.17 1.58 -10.00
C THR A 116 -1.24 2.93 -10.71
N PHE A 117 -2.30 3.17 -11.51
CA PHE A 117 -2.50 4.48 -12.17
C PHE A 117 -2.69 5.61 -11.16
N LEU A 118 -3.41 5.35 -10.06
CA LEU A 118 -3.54 6.32 -8.97
C LEU A 118 -2.18 6.66 -8.36
N LEU A 119 -1.34 5.66 -8.07
CA LEU A 119 0.01 5.85 -7.53
C LEU A 119 0.89 6.68 -8.47
N VAL A 120 0.89 6.35 -9.78
CA VAL A 120 1.65 7.10 -10.80
C VAL A 120 1.18 8.54 -10.88
N GLY A 121 -0.13 8.77 -10.98
CA GLY A 121 -0.71 10.12 -11.03
C GLY A 121 -0.39 10.93 -9.78
N THR A 122 -0.48 10.30 -8.61
CA THR A 122 -0.12 10.93 -7.32
C THR A 122 1.36 11.29 -7.25
N PHE A 123 2.23 10.40 -7.73
CA PHE A 123 3.67 10.68 -7.77
C PHE A 123 4.00 11.90 -8.64
N ILE A 124 3.39 12.01 -9.82
CA ILE A 124 3.55 13.17 -10.69
C ILE A 124 3.03 14.44 -10.00
N ALA A 125 1.87 14.37 -9.36
CA ALA A 125 1.29 15.50 -8.62
C ALA A 125 2.17 15.91 -7.43
N ALA A 126 2.77 14.96 -6.72
CA ALA A 126 3.70 15.24 -5.62
C ALA A 126 4.93 16.01 -6.07
N GLN A 127 5.44 15.74 -7.28
CA GLN A 127 6.63 16.40 -7.83
C GLN A 127 6.35 17.85 -8.30
N SER A 128 5.11 18.18 -8.65
CA SER A 128 4.77 19.46 -9.28
C SER A 128 3.87 20.36 -8.45
N ALA A 129 3.27 19.85 -7.39
CA ALA A 129 2.25 20.56 -6.64
C ALA A 129 2.39 20.46 -5.11
N ALA A 130 3.53 19.99 -4.61
CA ALA A 130 3.74 19.74 -3.18
C ALA A 130 3.59 21.01 -2.33
N ASP A 131 4.03 22.17 -2.82
CA ASP A 131 3.95 23.47 -2.16
C ASP A 131 2.59 24.17 -2.29
N THR A 132 1.68 23.63 -3.11
CA THR A 132 0.39 24.25 -3.41
C THR A 132 -0.72 23.83 -2.43
N THR A 133 -1.84 24.59 -2.44
CA THR A 133 -3.07 24.20 -1.72
C THR A 133 -3.60 22.84 -2.18
N PHE A 134 -3.42 22.49 -3.46
CA PHE A 134 -3.76 21.18 -4.00
C PHE A 134 -2.91 20.09 -3.38
N GLY A 135 -1.61 20.34 -3.17
CA GLY A 135 -0.70 19.45 -2.44
C GLY A 135 -1.14 19.20 -1.00
N ILE A 136 -1.67 20.21 -0.29
CA ILE A 136 -2.23 20.03 1.07
C ILE A 136 -3.41 19.05 1.03
N VAL A 137 -4.33 19.23 0.10
CA VAL A 137 -5.50 18.34 -0.05
C VAL A 137 -5.04 16.90 -0.33
N LEU A 138 -4.11 16.72 -1.27
CA LEU A 138 -3.57 15.39 -1.59
C LEU A 138 -2.81 14.76 -0.41
N ALA A 139 -2.11 15.56 0.39
CA ALA A 139 -1.40 15.09 1.57
C ALA A 139 -2.34 14.64 2.71
N LEU A 140 -3.59 15.11 2.73
CA LEU A 140 -4.62 14.69 3.70
C LEU A 140 -5.44 13.48 3.22
N VAL A 141 -5.51 13.25 1.92
CA VAL A 141 -6.22 12.07 1.38
C VAL A 141 -5.38 10.81 1.61
N PRO A 142 -5.90 9.78 2.32
CA PRO A 142 -5.09 8.61 2.70
C PRO A 142 -4.46 7.84 1.55
N LEU A 143 -5.11 7.79 0.38
CA LEU A 143 -4.57 7.07 -0.78
C LEU A 143 -3.39 7.80 -1.44
N THR A 144 -3.28 9.10 -1.27
CA THR A 144 -2.24 9.93 -1.91
C THR A 144 -1.20 10.42 -0.92
N SER A 145 -1.57 10.51 0.37
CA SER A 145 -0.71 11.02 1.44
C SER A 145 0.65 10.32 1.55
N PRO A 146 0.79 8.99 1.34
CA PRO A 146 2.08 8.31 1.45
C PRO A 146 3.14 8.79 0.47
N LEU A 147 2.73 9.35 -0.67
CA LEU A 147 3.63 9.89 -1.68
C LEU A 147 3.80 11.41 -1.56
N VAL A 148 2.72 12.12 -1.23
CA VAL A 148 2.73 13.59 -1.22
C VAL A 148 3.32 14.17 0.06
N MET A 149 3.02 13.59 1.23
CA MET A 149 3.51 14.12 2.49
C MET A 149 5.04 14.06 2.62
N PRO A 150 5.74 12.97 2.24
CA PRO A 150 7.20 12.96 2.21
C PRO A 150 7.81 14.05 1.31
N ALA A 151 7.21 14.31 0.14
CA ALA A 151 7.65 15.38 -0.75
C ALA A 151 7.51 16.75 -0.08
N ARG A 152 6.36 17.04 0.56
CA ARG A 152 6.13 18.28 1.31
C ARG A 152 7.09 18.46 2.48
N ILE A 153 7.43 17.37 3.18
CA ILE A 153 8.43 17.41 4.27
C ILE A 153 9.81 17.73 3.69
N ALA A 154 10.18 17.12 2.57
CA ALA A 154 11.47 17.35 1.91
C ALA A 154 11.62 18.81 1.43
N GLU A 155 10.54 19.41 0.93
CA GLU A 155 10.48 20.82 0.52
C GLU A 155 10.38 21.80 1.73
N GLY A 156 10.19 21.29 2.95
CA GLY A 156 10.07 22.12 4.15
C GLY A 156 8.75 22.89 4.28
N VAL A 157 7.73 22.53 3.48
CA VAL A 157 6.42 23.21 3.45
C VAL A 157 5.35 22.51 4.30
N ALA A 158 5.63 21.30 4.81
CA ALA A 158 4.72 20.56 5.67
C ALA A 158 4.68 21.11 7.08
N THR A 159 3.49 21.40 7.61
CA THR A 159 3.31 21.83 8.99
C THR A 159 3.04 20.64 9.92
N VAL A 160 3.41 20.77 11.21
CA VAL A 160 3.18 19.69 12.20
C VAL A 160 1.71 19.28 12.30
N PRO A 161 0.72 20.20 12.35
CA PRO A 161 -0.69 19.80 12.37
C PRO A 161 -1.13 19.08 11.10
N GLU A 162 -0.63 19.45 9.93
CA GLU A 162 -0.91 18.73 8.67
C GLU A 162 -0.35 17.32 8.71
N MET A 163 0.88 17.14 9.18
CA MET A 163 1.50 15.82 9.35
C MET A 163 0.69 14.95 10.31
N ALA A 164 0.29 15.49 11.46
CA ALA A 164 -0.50 14.76 12.44
C ALA A 164 -1.89 14.37 11.87
N ALA A 165 -2.58 15.29 11.22
CA ALA A 165 -3.88 15.02 10.59
C ALA A 165 -3.76 13.95 9.49
N SER A 166 -2.76 14.07 8.61
CA SER A 166 -2.49 13.10 7.55
C SER A 166 -2.22 11.70 8.11
N ALA A 167 -1.36 11.59 9.12
CA ALA A 167 -1.04 10.31 9.75
C ALA A 167 -2.27 9.67 10.41
N LEU A 168 -3.08 10.45 11.13
CA LEU A 168 -4.31 9.97 11.75
C LEU A 168 -5.32 9.48 10.71
N LEU A 169 -5.53 10.24 9.63
CA LEU A 169 -6.43 9.84 8.54
C LEU A 169 -5.92 8.59 7.83
N LEU A 170 -4.61 8.46 7.63
CA LEU A 170 -3.99 7.29 7.03
C LEU A 170 -4.16 6.04 7.91
N VAL A 171 -3.92 6.14 9.21
CA VAL A 171 -4.15 5.04 10.17
C VAL A 171 -5.63 4.65 10.22
N ALA A 172 -6.55 5.62 10.24
CA ALA A 172 -7.98 5.36 10.20
C ALA A 172 -8.38 4.64 8.89
N ALA A 173 -7.84 5.06 7.76
CA ALA A 173 -8.06 4.41 6.47
C ALA A 173 -7.51 2.98 6.44
N ILE A 174 -6.32 2.74 6.99
CA ILE A 174 -5.75 1.40 7.12
C ILE A 174 -6.70 0.49 7.94
N ALA A 175 -7.18 0.96 9.09
CA ALA A 175 -8.10 0.20 9.92
C ALA A 175 -9.41 -0.11 9.19
N LEU A 176 -9.95 0.85 8.43
CA LEU A 176 -11.16 0.68 7.64
C LEU A 176 -10.94 -0.34 6.52
N VAL A 177 -9.88 -0.15 5.72
CA VAL A 177 -9.54 -1.05 4.61
C VAL A 177 -9.23 -2.46 5.11
N ALA A 178 -8.54 -2.59 6.24
CA ALA A 178 -8.26 -3.88 6.84
C ALA A 178 -9.54 -4.64 7.23
N ARG A 179 -10.53 -3.95 7.81
CA ARG A 179 -11.83 -4.56 8.15
C ARG A 179 -12.60 -4.99 6.91
N PHE A 180 -12.74 -4.11 5.92
CA PHE A 180 -13.42 -4.43 4.66
C PHE A 180 -12.63 -5.44 3.83
N GLY A 181 -11.31 -5.31 3.78
CA GLY A 181 -10.42 -6.21 3.09
C GLY A 181 -10.50 -7.65 3.61
N ALA A 182 -10.56 -7.83 4.93
CA ALA A 182 -10.74 -9.16 5.54
C ALA A 182 -12.07 -9.81 5.12
N VAL A 183 -13.15 -9.03 5.02
CA VAL A 183 -14.46 -9.51 4.56
C VAL A 183 -14.42 -9.87 3.08
N VAL A 184 -13.86 -9.00 2.24
CA VAL A 184 -13.73 -9.23 0.79
C VAL A 184 -12.84 -10.44 0.53
N TYR A 185 -11.67 -10.50 1.15
CA TYR A 185 -10.73 -11.61 1.04
C TYR A 185 -11.37 -12.93 1.44
N GLY A 186 -12.04 -12.98 2.61
CA GLY A 186 -12.66 -14.20 3.11
C GLY A 186 -13.81 -14.71 2.23
N ARG A 187 -14.59 -13.80 1.64
CA ARG A 187 -15.71 -14.18 0.77
C ARG A 187 -15.28 -14.51 -0.66
N ALA A 188 -14.26 -13.81 -1.16
CA ALA A 188 -13.78 -13.98 -2.52
C ALA A 188 -12.93 -15.26 -2.69
N ILE A 189 -12.11 -15.60 -1.69
CA ILE A 189 -11.16 -16.71 -1.81
C ILE A 189 -11.84 -18.08 -1.77
N VAL A 190 -13.01 -18.19 -1.12
CA VAL A 190 -13.79 -19.44 -1.04
C VAL A 190 -14.62 -19.69 -2.33
N ARG A 191 -14.83 -18.67 -3.13
CA ARG A 191 -15.62 -18.77 -4.36
C ARG A 191 -14.70 -18.97 -5.57
N THR A 192 -14.57 -20.21 -6.01
CA THR A 192 -13.85 -20.59 -7.23
C THR A 192 -14.82 -20.74 -8.41
N GLY A 193 -14.37 -20.44 -9.64
CA GLY A 193 -15.10 -20.75 -10.88
C GLY A 193 -15.88 -19.61 -11.55
N ARG A 194 -15.81 -18.35 -11.05
CA ARG A 194 -16.44 -17.20 -11.71
C ARG A 194 -15.79 -15.88 -11.28
N ARG A 195 -15.53 -14.99 -12.24
CA ARG A 195 -15.06 -13.61 -11.97
C ARG A 195 -16.07 -12.89 -11.08
N LEU A 196 -15.66 -12.56 -9.87
CA LEU A 196 -16.53 -11.93 -8.87
C LEU A 196 -16.47 -10.40 -9.01
N LYS A 197 -17.62 -9.77 -9.14
CA LYS A 197 -17.71 -8.31 -8.99
C LYS A 197 -17.78 -7.96 -7.50
N LEU A 198 -17.14 -6.88 -7.12
CA LEU A 198 -17.14 -6.40 -5.73
C LEU A 198 -18.57 -6.27 -5.15
N LYS A 199 -19.54 -5.86 -5.98
CA LYS A 199 -20.98 -5.80 -5.60
C LYS A 199 -21.57 -7.14 -5.21
N ASP A 200 -21.17 -8.22 -5.86
CA ASP A 200 -21.70 -9.56 -5.60
C ASP A 200 -21.15 -10.12 -4.28
N VAL A 201 -19.90 -9.78 -3.98
CA VAL A 201 -19.24 -10.17 -2.71
C VAL A 201 -19.84 -9.43 -1.52
N LEU A 202 -20.18 -8.16 -1.66
CA LEU A 202 -20.75 -7.34 -0.59
C LEU A 202 -22.23 -7.67 -0.33
N ARG A 203 -23.00 -8.06 -1.36
CA ARG A 203 -24.42 -8.41 -1.25
C ARG A 203 -24.72 -9.81 -0.72
N SER A 204 -23.73 -10.71 -0.73
CA SER A 204 -23.96 -12.07 -0.23
C SER A 204 -24.08 -12.06 1.30
N THR A 205 -25.25 -12.39 1.80
CA THR A 205 -25.48 -12.67 3.23
C THR A 205 -24.58 -13.83 3.67
N PRO A 206 -23.97 -13.78 4.86
CA PRO A 206 -23.26 -14.94 5.42
C PRO A 206 -24.26 -16.10 5.59
N ALA A 207 -23.93 -17.26 5.04
CA ALA A 207 -24.63 -18.51 5.34
C ALA A 207 -24.25 -19.00 6.72
#